data_d09d9f6e898be7e1a5480da26d394e92
#
_entry.id   d09d9f6e898be7e1a5480da26d394e92
#
_cell.length_a   1.000
_cell.length_b   1.000
_cell.length_c   1.000
_cell.angle_alpha   90.00
_cell.angle_beta   90.00
_cell.angle_gamma   90.00
#
_symmetry.space_group_name_H-M   'P 1'
#
loop_
_entity.id
_entity.type
_entity.pdbx_description
1 polymer ?
#
loop_
_entity_poly.entity_id
_entity_poly.type
_entity_poly.pdbx_seq_one_letter_code
_entity_poly.pdbx_strand_id
1 'polypeptide(L)'
;DLPLLSKYADGLVGLQTSDDPMFLSVFWEHGLINTNVWEYLQATPDIFTEFAGQSWLVKWEKGEGLLLSLPTARPTQGLKALGKSGIAVHRMRQLFPYHYGKERFHQNVATIIPHDPKHLSAIWCYCSSLEYNEAVRRIDQKLNVTNATLVKVPFDLDYWTQIAAEKYPNGLPKPYSN
;
A
#
# COMPACT_ATOMS: atom_id res chain seq x y z
N ASP A 1 16.40 -3.01 -23.56
CA ASP A 1 15.06 -2.94 -22.94
C ASP A 1 15.17 -3.09 -21.43
N LEU A 2 14.57 -2.15 -20.69
CA LEU A 2 14.54 -2.22 -19.23
C LEU A 2 13.64 -3.36 -18.74
N PRO A 3 14.02 -4.04 -17.64
CA PRO A 3 13.14 -5.00 -17.02
C PRO A 3 11.89 -4.30 -16.42
N LEU A 4 10.83 -5.07 -16.23
CA LEU A 4 9.64 -4.56 -15.56
C LEU A 4 9.84 -4.49 -14.03
N LEU A 5 9.15 -3.56 -13.37
CA LEU A 5 9.16 -3.43 -11.91
C LEU A 5 8.75 -4.74 -11.22
N SER A 6 7.89 -5.54 -11.85
CA SER A 6 7.48 -6.86 -11.34
C SER A 6 8.62 -7.86 -11.12
N LYS A 7 9.77 -7.63 -11.73
CA LYS A 7 10.98 -8.40 -11.43
C LYS A 7 11.51 -8.15 -10.01
N TYR A 8 11.22 -6.98 -9.45
CA TYR A 8 11.78 -6.49 -8.20
C TYR A 8 10.74 -6.30 -7.08
N ALA A 9 9.45 -6.30 -7.42
CA ALA A 9 8.38 -6.05 -6.46
C ALA A 9 7.07 -6.72 -6.86
N ASP A 10 6.24 -7.02 -5.85
CA ASP A 10 4.87 -7.47 -6.03
C ASP A 10 3.89 -6.29 -5.90
N GLY A 11 2.85 -6.28 -6.73
CA GLY A 11 1.70 -5.38 -6.61
C GLY A 11 0.52 -6.14 -6.00
N LEU A 12 0.10 -5.76 -4.81
CA LEU A 12 -0.95 -6.43 -4.05
C LEU A 12 -2.14 -5.50 -3.81
N VAL A 13 -3.34 -6.07 -3.75
CA VAL A 13 -4.57 -5.39 -3.37
C VAL A 13 -4.99 -5.80 -1.96
N GLY A 14 -5.61 -4.88 -1.22
CA GLY A 14 -6.01 -5.10 0.17
C GLY A 14 -7.29 -5.91 0.35
N LEU A 15 -7.63 -6.13 1.61
CA LEU A 15 -8.81 -6.90 2.01
C LEU A 15 -10.13 -6.21 1.60
N GLN A 16 -11.13 -7.03 1.38
CA GLN A 16 -12.49 -6.62 1.08
C GLN A 16 -13.44 -7.15 2.14
N THR A 17 -14.19 -6.26 2.77
CA THR A 17 -15.15 -6.61 3.83
C THR A 17 -16.52 -7.00 3.29
N SER A 18 -16.91 -6.52 2.13
CA SER A 18 -18.27 -6.52 1.54
C SER A 18 -19.26 -5.59 2.25
N ASP A 19 -18.99 -5.16 3.47
CA ASP A 19 -19.80 -4.24 4.26
C ASP A 19 -18.89 -3.40 5.16
N ASP A 20 -18.28 -2.38 4.58
CA ASP A 20 -17.35 -1.52 5.29
C ASP A 20 -17.96 -0.86 6.54
N PRO A 21 -19.20 -0.33 6.52
CA PRO A 21 -19.81 0.23 7.72
C PRO A 21 -19.91 -0.74 8.89
N MET A 22 -20.04 -2.04 8.62
CA MET A 22 -20.14 -3.07 9.65
C MET A 22 -18.78 -3.45 10.25
N PHE A 23 -17.72 -3.42 9.43
CA PHE A 23 -16.42 -3.98 9.80
C PHE A 23 -15.31 -2.96 9.99
N LEU A 24 -15.50 -1.70 9.57
CA LEU A 24 -14.49 -0.65 9.68
C LEU A 24 -14.91 0.41 10.68
N SER A 25 -13.92 0.95 11.39
CA SER A 25 -14.08 2.07 12.28
C SER A 25 -12.81 2.91 12.29
N VAL A 26 -12.89 4.17 12.70
CA VAL A 26 -11.72 5.03 12.90
C VAL A 26 -11.24 4.93 14.34
N PHE A 27 -9.92 4.99 14.54
CA PHE A 27 -9.35 4.71 15.86
C PHE A 27 -9.80 5.69 16.96
N TRP A 28 -10.13 6.93 16.61
CA TRP A 28 -10.58 7.96 17.59
C TRP A 28 -12.01 7.78 18.09
N GLU A 29 -12.80 6.90 17.47
CA GLU A 29 -14.11 6.49 18.00
C GLU A 29 -13.99 5.51 19.17
N HIS A 30 -12.77 5.02 19.44
CA HIS A 30 -12.48 4.08 20.51
C HIS A 30 -11.67 4.75 21.62
N GLY A 31 -12.16 4.72 22.85
CA GLY A 31 -11.40 5.20 24.00
C GLY A 31 -10.16 4.35 24.29
N LEU A 32 -10.36 3.03 24.28
CA LEU A 32 -9.28 2.04 24.28
C LEU A 32 -9.56 1.03 23.18
N ILE A 33 -8.58 0.79 22.32
CA ILE A 33 -8.72 -0.19 21.25
C ILE A 33 -8.62 -1.59 21.84
N ASN A 34 -9.71 -2.35 21.74
CA ASN A 34 -9.71 -3.76 22.09
C ASN A 34 -9.02 -4.59 21.01
N THR A 35 -7.77 -4.91 21.19
CA THR A 35 -6.94 -5.68 20.24
C THR A 35 -7.37 -7.13 20.06
N ASN A 36 -8.31 -7.64 20.88
CA ASN A 36 -8.95 -8.92 20.61
C ASN A 36 -10.04 -8.84 19.53
N VAL A 37 -10.53 -7.63 19.25
CA VAL A 37 -11.59 -7.37 18.28
C VAL A 37 -11.06 -6.64 17.05
N TRP A 38 -10.23 -5.62 17.26
CA TRP A 38 -9.82 -4.68 16.23
C TRP A 38 -8.33 -4.81 15.89
N GLU A 39 -8.03 -4.75 14.60
CA GLU A 39 -6.67 -4.59 14.08
C GLU A 39 -6.55 -3.30 13.28
N TYR A 40 -5.35 -2.71 13.22
CA TYR A 40 -5.08 -1.55 12.39
C TYR A 40 -5.22 -1.87 10.92
N LEU A 41 -5.78 -0.91 10.18
CA LEU A 41 -6.02 -1.01 8.75
C LEU A 41 -5.57 0.29 8.07
N GLN A 42 -4.73 0.17 7.06
CA GLN A 42 -4.42 1.30 6.19
C GLN A 42 -5.45 1.38 5.07
N ALA A 43 -6.02 2.56 4.87
CA ALA A 43 -7.03 2.82 3.85
C ALA A 43 -6.65 4.07 3.06
N THR A 44 -7.48 4.45 2.09
CA THR A 44 -7.33 5.69 1.35
C THR A 44 -7.41 6.88 2.30
N PRO A 45 -6.41 7.76 2.33
CA PRO A 45 -6.44 8.94 3.18
C PRO A 45 -7.35 10.04 2.62
N ASP A 46 -7.88 10.87 3.51
CA ASP A 46 -8.62 12.09 3.12
C ASP A 46 -7.65 13.15 2.58
N ILE A 47 -6.46 13.23 3.17
CA ILE A 47 -5.39 14.13 2.76
C ILE A 47 -4.16 13.29 2.39
N PHE A 48 -3.66 13.47 1.18
CA PHE A 48 -2.50 12.75 0.69
C PHE A 48 -1.21 13.39 1.19
N THR A 49 -0.53 12.68 2.08
CA THR A 49 0.82 12.98 2.56
C THR A 49 1.66 11.72 2.50
N GLU A 50 2.97 11.83 2.67
CA GLU A 50 3.88 10.68 2.66
C GLU A 50 3.55 9.63 3.72
N PHE A 51 2.93 10.06 4.84
CA PHE A 51 2.46 9.20 5.92
C PHE A 51 0.96 9.39 6.10
N ALA A 52 0.18 8.55 5.46
CA ALA A 52 -1.26 8.74 5.39
C ALA A 52 -2.02 7.41 5.46
N GLY A 53 -3.35 7.50 5.67
CA GLY A 53 -4.25 6.36 5.59
C GLY A 53 -4.24 5.42 6.81
N GLN A 54 -3.52 5.74 7.88
CA GLN A 54 -3.37 4.90 9.08
C GLN A 54 -4.38 5.24 10.19
N SER A 55 -5.58 5.64 9.83
CA SER A 55 -6.62 6.08 10.77
C SER A 55 -7.68 5.03 11.04
N TRP A 56 -7.60 3.89 10.38
CA TRP A 56 -8.66 2.91 10.37
C TRP A 56 -8.38 1.67 11.19
N LEU A 57 -9.44 1.01 11.62
CA LEU A 57 -9.46 -0.29 12.27
C LEU A 57 -10.40 -1.21 11.49
N VAL A 58 -10.06 -2.49 11.43
CA VAL A 58 -10.93 -3.55 10.92
C VAL A 58 -11.32 -4.49 12.05
N LYS A 59 -12.60 -4.86 12.10
CA LYS A 59 -13.11 -5.83 13.04
C LYS A 59 -12.67 -7.23 12.66
N TRP A 60 -11.52 -7.62 13.21
CA TRP A 60 -10.83 -8.87 12.83
C TRP A 60 -11.14 -10.05 13.74
N GLU A 61 -11.37 -9.80 15.03
CA GLU A 61 -11.76 -10.79 16.03
C GLU A 61 -10.79 -11.99 16.06
N LYS A 62 -9.47 -11.70 16.05
CA LYS A 62 -8.38 -12.69 16.01
C LYS A 62 -8.44 -13.68 14.82
N GLY A 63 -9.13 -13.34 13.76
CA GLY A 63 -9.30 -14.21 12.60
C GLY A 63 -10.39 -15.28 12.77
N GLU A 64 -11.24 -15.18 13.77
CA GLU A 64 -12.32 -16.12 14.07
C GLU A 64 -13.72 -15.49 13.97
N GLY A 65 -13.77 -14.17 13.62
CA GLY A 65 -15.01 -13.43 13.58
C GLY A 65 -15.84 -13.59 12.31
N LEU A 66 -16.95 -12.87 12.28
CA LEU A 66 -17.92 -12.92 11.19
C LEU A 66 -17.31 -12.58 9.82
N LEU A 67 -16.38 -11.62 9.77
CA LEU A 67 -15.76 -11.20 8.51
C LEU A 67 -15.13 -12.37 7.74
N LEU A 68 -14.49 -13.31 8.44
CA LEU A 68 -13.82 -14.45 7.83
C LEU A 68 -14.79 -15.54 7.33
N SER A 69 -16.04 -15.52 7.80
CA SER A 69 -17.08 -16.47 7.40
C SER A 69 -17.97 -15.97 6.26
N LEU A 70 -17.88 -14.68 5.91
CA LEU A 70 -18.72 -14.10 4.85
C LEU A 70 -18.27 -14.57 3.46
N PRO A 71 -19.15 -15.19 2.67
CA PRO A 71 -18.79 -15.72 1.35
C PRO A 71 -18.46 -14.61 0.32
N THR A 72 -18.94 -13.40 0.55
CA THR A 72 -18.72 -12.22 -0.31
C THR A 72 -17.47 -11.43 0.07
N ALA A 73 -16.92 -11.65 1.26
CA ALA A 73 -15.71 -10.99 1.71
C ALA A 73 -14.43 -11.65 1.17
N ARG A 74 -13.35 -10.90 1.15
CA ARG A 74 -11.99 -11.37 0.83
C ARG A 74 -11.01 -10.88 1.89
N PRO A 75 -11.15 -11.37 3.13
CA PRO A 75 -10.42 -10.80 4.27
C PRO A 75 -8.93 -11.11 4.25
N THR A 76 -8.49 -12.17 3.58
CA THR A 76 -7.08 -12.56 3.48
C THR A 76 -6.35 -11.94 2.27
N GLN A 77 -7.04 -11.15 1.47
CA GLN A 77 -6.44 -10.47 0.34
C GLN A 77 -5.36 -9.50 0.82
N GLY A 78 -4.19 -9.50 0.16
CA GLY A 78 -3.06 -8.66 0.56
C GLY A 78 -2.24 -9.19 1.74
N LEU A 79 -2.51 -10.37 2.24
CA LEU A 79 -1.81 -10.96 3.40
C LEU A 79 -0.29 -11.05 3.21
N LYS A 80 0.19 -11.22 1.99
CA LYS A 80 1.63 -11.23 1.68
C LYS A 80 2.36 -9.95 2.05
N ALA A 81 1.66 -8.82 2.12
CA ALA A 81 2.25 -7.54 2.50
C ALA A 81 2.43 -7.39 4.02
N LEU A 82 1.63 -8.09 4.82
CA LEU A 82 1.59 -7.92 6.28
C LEU A 82 2.99 -8.05 6.90
N GLY A 83 3.38 -7.04 7.66
CA GLY A 83 4.70 -6.98 8.33
C GLY A 83 5.87 -6.58 7.42
N LYS A 84 5.66 -6.35 6.14
CA LYS A 84 6.72 -6.00 5.19
C LYS A 84 6.76 -4.50 4.91
N SER A 85 7.96 -3.99 4.65
CA SER A 85 8.13 -2.62 4.16
C SER A 85 7.69 -2.51 2.71
N GLY A 86 7.03 -1.42 2.36
CA GLY A 86 6.53 -1.20 1.03
C GLY A 86 5.93 0.18 0.82
N ILE A 87 5.28 0.33 -0.30
CA ILE A 87 4.65 1.57 -0.75
C ILE A 87 3.16 1.31 -0.90
N ALA A 88 2.33 2.11 -0.26
CA ALA A 88 0.91 2.14 -0.52
C ALA A 88 0.63 3.11 -1.67
N VAL A 89 -0.27 2.75 -2.57
CA VAL A 89 -0.59 3.55 -3.74
C VAL A 89 -2.10 3.75 -3.82
N HIS A 90 -2.53 5.00 -3.95
CA HIS A 90 -3.89 5.32 -4.32
C HIS A 90 -4.14 4.93 -5.77
N ARG A 91 -5.11 4.04 -6.01
CA ARG A 91 -5.33 3.42 -7.32
C ARG A 91 -6.11 4.28 -8.31
N MET A 92 -6.67 5.40 -7.85
CA MET A 92 -7.53 6.26 -8.66
C MET A 92 -6.84 7.56 -9.07
N ARG A 93 -7.21 8.10 -10.22
CA ARG A 93 -6.73 9.40 -10.74
C ARG A 93 -5.20 9.49 -10.77
N GLN A 94 -4.63 10.36 -9.93
CA GLN A 94 -3.21 10.41 -9.68
C GLN A 94 -2.84 9.27 -8.74
N LEU A 95 -1.87 8.47 -9.14
CA LEU A 95 -1.40 7.31 -8.38
C LEU A 95 -0.50 7.78 -7.25
N PHE A 96 -1.09 8.44 -6.26
CA PHE A 96 -0.35 9.05 -5.16
C PHE A 96 0.27 7.98 -4.26
N PRO A 97 1.62 7.96 -4.09
CA PRO A 97 2.28 7.02 -3.19
C PRO A 97 2.33 7.57 -1.77
N TYR A 98 2.23 6.68 -0.80
CA TYR A 98 2.48 6.94 0.61
C TYR A 98 3.09 5.71 1.27
N HIS A 99 3.73 5.89 2.42
CA HIS A 99 4.42 4.79 3.09
C HIS A 99 3.43 3.74 3.57
N TYR A 100 3.72 2.48 3.26
CA TYR A 100 2.94 1.36 3.78
C TYR A 100 3.32 1.09 5.24
N GLY A 101 2.29 1.03 6.11
CA GLY A 101 2.44 0.91 7.55
C GLY A 101 2.63 -0.51 8.06
N LYS A 102 2.76 -1.52 7.18
CA LYS A 102 2.93 -2.95 7.47
C LYS A 102 1.71 -3.66 8.06
N GLU A 103 0.62 -2.93 8.35
CA GLU A 103 -0.65 -3.49 8.80
C GLU A 103 -1.49 -4.02 7.64
N ARG A 104 -2.68 -4.54 7.95
CA ARG A 104 -3.69 -4.85 6.93
C ARG A 104 -4.07 -3.58 6.18
N PHE A 105 -4.49 -3.71 4.95
CA PHE A 105 -4.90 -2.57 4.14
C PHE A 105 -6.16 -2.87 3.33
N HIS A 106 -6.90 -1.82 3.04
CA HIS A 106 -8.20 -1.89 2.38
C HIS A 106 -8.06 -2.09 0.86
N GLN A 107 -9.07 -2.67 0.22
CA GLN A 107 -9.09 -2.93 -1.23
C GLN A 107 -8.93 -1.69 -2.12
N ASN A 108 -9.23 -0.49 -1.62
CA ASN A 108 -9.05 0.77 -2.35
C ASN A 108 -7.58 1.21 -2.42
N VAL A 109 -6.72 0.53 -1.70
CA VAL A 109 -5.27 0.71 -1.67
C VAL A 109 -4.61 -0.46 -2.37
N ALA A 110 -3.58 -0.21 -3.15
CA ALA A 110 -2.63 -1.23 -3.57
C ALA A 110 -1.32 -1.02 -2.82
N THR A 111 -0.58 -2.09 -2.62
CA THR A 111 0.79 -2.02 -2.08
C THR A 111 1.77 -2.54 -3.10
N ILE A 112 2.94 -1.90 -3.16
CA ILE A 112 4.09 -2.36 -3.91
C ILE A 112 5.13 -2.80 -2.88
N ILE A 113 5.38 -4.11 -2.83
CA ILE A 113 6.27 -4.72 -1.86
C ILE A 113 7.53 -5.19 -2.57
N PRO A 114 8.71 -4.58 -2.31
CA PRO A 114 9.96 -5.04 -2.87
C PRO A 114 10.27 -6.49 -2.48
N HIS A 115 10.79 -7.28 -3.42
CA HIS A 115 11.30 -8.62 -3.11
C HIS A 115 12.53 -8.54 -2.20
N ASP A 116 13.37 -7.52 -2.38
CA ASP A 116 14.50 -7.20 -1.52
C ASP A 116 14.27 -5.82 -0.90
N PRO A 117 14.18 -5.73 0.44
CA PRO A 117 13.93 -4.46 1.14
C PRO A 117 14.93 -3.34 0.83
N LYS A 118 16.15 -3.68 0.40
CA LYS A 118 17.17 -2.67 0.01
C LYS A 118 16.75 -1.84 -1.21
N HIS A 119 15.83 -2.34 -2.04
CA HIS A 119 15.32 -1.64 -3.22
C HIS A 119 14.19 -0.66 -2.91
N LEU A 120 13.71 -0.60 -1.66
CA LEU A 120 12.56 0.22 -1.29
C LEU A 120 12.75 1.70 -1.65
N SER A 121 13.91 2.27 -1.35
CA SER A 121 14.17 3.70 -1.62
C SER A 121 14.17 4.00 -3.12
N ALA A 122 14.75 3.13 -3.93
CA ALA A 122 14.75 3.27 -5.40
C ALA A 122 13.32 3.18 -5.96
N ILE A 123 12.55 2.21 -5.51
CA ILE A 123 11.16 2.02 -5.94
C ILE A 123 10.28 3.18 -5.46
N TRP A 124 10.50 3.68 -4.25
CA TRP A 124 9.82 4.88 -3.73
C TRP A 124 10.07 6.11 -4.62
N CYS A 125 11.33 6.37 -4.98
CA CYS A 125 11.66 7.50 -5.86
C CYS A 125 10.98 7.37 -7.21
N TYR A 126 10.95 6.17 -7.78
CA TYR A 126 10.25 5.90 -9.04
C TYR A 126 8.74 6.12 -8.91
N CYS A 127 8.09 5.49 -7.95
CA CYS A 127 6.65 5.61 -7.73
C CYS A 127 6.20 7.04 -7.40
N SER A 128 7.10 7.86 -6.84
CA SER A 128 6.85 9.28 -6.55
C SER A 128 7.08 10.20 -7.75
N SER A 129 7.55 9.67 -8.87
CA SER A 129 7.87 10.45 -10.06
C SER A 129 6.66 10.58 -11.00
N LEU A 130 6.69 11.64 -11.82
CA LEU A 130 5.73 11.80 -12.90
C LEU A 130 5.88 10.70 -13.96
N GLU A 131 7.12 10.27 -14.21
CA GLU A 131 7.46 9.20 -15.15
C GLU A 131 6.73 7.89 -14.82
N TYR A 132 6.65 7.50 -13.55
CA TYR A 132 5.90 6.33 -13.12
C TYR A 132 4.40 6.45 -13.44
N ASN A 133 3.81 7.59 -13.10
CA ASN A 133 2.39 7.84 -13.36
C ASN A 133 2.08 7.73 -14.85
N GLU A 134 2.88 8.38 -15.68
CA GLU A 134 2.75 8.31 -17.14
C GLU A 134 2.93 6.89 -17.68
N ALA A 135 3.92 6.15 -17.17
CA ALA A 135 4.16 4.77 -17.59
C ALA A 135 2.97 3.85 -17.28
N VAL A 136 2.41 3.95 -16.07
CA VAL A 136 1.20 3.19 -15.70
C VAL A 136 0.01 3.58 -16.58
N ARG A 137 -0.20 4.88 -16.80
CA ARG A 137 -1.34 5.39 -17.58
C ARG A 137 -1.26 5.06 -19.07
N ARG A 138 -0.09 4.82 -19.62
CA ARG A 138 0.07 4.29 -20.98
C ARG A 138 -0.48 2.85 -21.12
N ILE A 139 -0.42 2.07 -20.04
CA ILE A 139 -0.89 0.68 -20.01
C ILE A 139 -2.36 0.61 -19.62
N ASP A 140 -2.78 1.38 -18.63
CA ASP A 140 -4.13 1.34 -18.06
C ASP A 140 -4.68 2.76 -17.87
N GLN A 141 -5.63 3.13 -18.72
CA GLN A 141 -6.30 4.44 -18.70
C GLN A 141 -7.56 4.45 -17.84
N LYS A 142 -7.91 3.34 -17.21
CA LYS A 142 -9.09 3.26 -16.34
C LYS A 142 -8.93 4.18 -15.14
N LEU A 143 -10.04 4.70 -14.65
CA LEU A 143 -10.05 5.52 -13.45
C LEU A 143 -9.43 4.79 -12.26
N ASN A 144 -9.77 3.51 -12.10
CA ASN A 144 -9.23 2.64 -11.06
C ASN A 144 -8.27 1.62 -11.70
N VAL A 145 -6.98 1.80 -11.45
CA VAL A 145 -5.92 0.95 -12.01
C VAL A 145 -5.83 -0.37 -11.23
N THR A 146 -5.60 -1.47 -11.93
CA THR A 146 -5.38 -2.76 -11.27
C THR A 146 -4.02 -2.81 -10.57
N ASN A 147 -3.94 -3.52 -9.45
CA ASN A 147 -2.68 -3.68 -8.71
C ASN A 147 -1.57 -4.34 -9.55
N ALA A 148 -1.93 -5.26 -10.44
CA ALA A 148 -0.97 -5.91 -11.32
C ALA A 148 -0.31 -4.92 -12.31
N THR A 149 -1.06 -3.94 -12.81
CA THR A 149 -0.55 -2.92 -13.74
C THR A 149 0.50 -2.04 -13.08
N LEU A 150 0.38 -1.78 -11.77
CA LEU A 150 1.30 -0.93 -11.02
C LEU A 150 2.76 -1.41 -11.05
N VAL A 151 2.99 -2.68 -11.31
CA VAL A 151 4.34 -3.26 -11.40
C VAL A 151 4.72 -3.72 -12.82
N LYS A 152 3.83 -3.58 -13.81
CA LYS A 152 4.09 -3.91 -15.22
C LYS A 152 4.66 -2.75 -16.02
N VAL A 153 5.44 -1.91 -15.39
CA VAL A 153 6.10 -0.75 -15.98
C VAL A 153 7.60 -0.97 -16.06
N PRO A 154 8.29 -0.40 -17.07
CA PRO A 154 9.75 -0.46 -17.14
C PRO A 154 10.39 0.18 -15.92
N PHE A 155 11.44 -0.43 -15.37
CA PHE A 155 12.12 0.07 -14.17
C PHE A 155 13.64 -0.08 -14.30
N ASP A 156 14.34 1.04 -14.19
CA ASP A 156 15.80 1.09 -14.16
C ASP A 156 16.27 1.12 -12.70
N LEU A 157 16.62 -0.05 -12.18
CA LEU A 157 17.05 -0.17 -10.78
C LEU A 157 18.31 0.66 -10.48
N ASP A 158 19.28 0.66 -11.38
CA ASP A 158 20.55 1.35 -11.15
C ASP A 158 20.36 2.87 -11.13
N TYR A 159 19.61 3.40 -12.10
CA TYR A 159 19.26 4.82 -12.16
C TYR A 159 18.50 5.26 -10.90
N TRP A 160 17.43 4.57 -10.52
CA TRP A 160 16.62 4.95 -9.38
C TRP A 160 17.31 4.71 -8.04
N THR A 161 18.23 3.77 -7.95
CA THR A 161 19.10 3.60 -6.78
C THR A 161 20.03 4.79 -6.60
N GLN A 162 20.60 5.33 -7.69
CA GLN A 162 21.40 6.54 -7.65
C GLN A 162 20.58 7.75 -7.21
N ILE A 163 19.41 7.96 -7.79
CA ILE A 163 18.48 9.04 -7.39
C ILE A 163 18.11 8.93 -5.90
N ALA A 164 17.84 7.73 -5.42
CA ALA A 164 17.50 7.50 -4.03
C ALA A 164 18.68 7.80 -3.09
N ALA A 165 19.90 7.43 -3.47
CA ALA A 165 21.10 7.74 -2.70
C ALA A 165 21.37 9.24 -2.56
N GLU A 166 21.09 10.01 -3.60
CA GLU A 166 21.21 11.47 -3.61
C GLU A 166 20.10 12.13 -2.77
N LYS A 167 18.85 11.68 -2.93
CA LYS A 167 17.69 12.28 -2.27
C LYS A 167 17.54 11.85 -0.82
N TYR A 168 17.87 10.61 -0.50
CA TYR A 168 17.72 9.99 0.81
C TYR A 168 19.02 9.31 1.26
N PRO A 169 20.10 10.07 1.52
CA PRO A 169 21.41 9.51 1.87
C PRO A 169 21.39 8.69 3.17
N ASN A 170 20.43 8.96 4.05
CA ASN A 170 20.23 8.26 5.32
C ASN A 170 19.03 7.28 5.29
N GLY A 171 18.55 6.91 4.10
CA GLY A 171 17.34 6.11 3.91
C GLY A 171 16.07 6.95 3.93
N LEU A 172 14.94 6.31 3.65
CA LEU A 172 13.64 6.98 3.66
C LEU A 172 13.28 7.50 5.06
N PRO A 173 12.58 8.65 5.15
CA PRO A 173 12.14 9.19 6.43
C PRO A 173 11.18 8.21 7.12
N LYS A 174 11.21 8.21 8.46
CA LYS A 174 10.30 7.44 9.31
C LYS A 174 9.25 8.34 9.91
N PRO A 175 8.01 7.83 10.18
CA PRO A 175 6.93 8.66 10.69
C PRO A 175 7.21 9.27 12.08
N TYR A 176 8.11 8.67 12.84
CA TYR A 176 8.51 9.08 14.19
C TYR A 176 10.03 9.14 14.29
N SER A 177 10.65 10.00 13.49
CA SER A 177 12.06 10.33 13.68
C SER A 177 12.18 11.42 14.76
N ASN A 178 12.66 11.06 15.92
CA ASN A 178 13.15 12.07 16.87
C ASN A 178 14.48 12.63 16.37
#